data_0c4238588140250402977083d65b7815
#
_entry.id   0c4238588140250402977083d65b7815
#
_cell.length_a   1.000
_cell.length_b   1.000
_cell.length_c   1.000
_cell.angle_alpha   90.00
_cell.angle_beta   90.00
_cell.angle_gamma   90.00
#
_symmetry.space_group_name_H-M   'P 1'
#
loop_
_entity.id
_entity.type
_entity.pdbx_description
1 polymer ?
#
loop_
_entity_poly.entity_id
_entity_poly.type
_entity_poly.pdbx_seq_one_letter_code
_entity_poly.pdbx_strand_id
1 'polypeptide(L)'
;MENYLCVDIGGTSIKYAKFNQEGKRVGELKSCVTPISDGANQIMPALIRIVEQEKTDVAGICVASAGVVDSVKGKIIYAGYTIPKYTGTEIKAELEHRFHLPCAVENDVNAACLGEFWLGGARGRGSVLCLTIGTGIGGAMLLNDKLINGSSFTACEVGYMHLSQGRFQDVASTKALIKQVATRKNLDVNALNGRQIMEWAYNGDADVLIEIEQWIENLVEGVVNLIYIFNPEVIVLGGGLMEEESFFKPHLKAAISTKLISPMFDTADITFAKLGNEAGMIGALYHFLNQKEAEKDDDFK
;
A
#
# COMPACT_ATOMS: atom_id res chain seq x y z
N MET A 1 5.55 -16.82 23.33
CA MET A 1 4.76 -16.09 22.32
C MET A 1 5.15 -16.60 20.97
N GLU A 2 4.19 -16.86 20.10
CA GLU A 2 4.47 -17.27 18.71
C GLU A 2 4.97 -16.08 17.92
N ASN A 3 5.98 -16.30 17.09
CA ASN A 3 6.49 -15.32 16.14
C ASN A 3 6.05 -15.71 14.72
N TYR A 4 5.92 -14.74 13.86
CA TYR A 4 5.57 -14.90 12.45
C TYR A 4 6.59 -14.19 11.59
N LEU A 5 7.01 -14.83 10.50
CA LEU A 5 7.86 -14.19 9.50
C LEU A 5 6.97 -13.39 8.57
N CYS A 6 7.11 -12.07 8.60
CA CYS A 6 6.38 -11.16 7.73
C CYS A 6 7.31 -10.64 6.65
N VAL A 7 6.84 -10.68 5.41
CA VAL A 7 7.59 -10.27 4.21
C VAL A 7 6.74 -9.31 3.40
N ASP A 8 7.34 -8.23 2.94
CA ASP A 8 6.74 -7.24 2.03
C ASP A 8 7.54 -7.21 0.73
N ILE A 9 6.91 -7.68 -0.35
CA ILE A 9 7.51 -7.80 -1.69
C ILE A 9 7.08 -6.63 -2.53
N GLY A 10 7.91 -5.58 -2.57
CA GLY A 10 7.73 -4.46 -3.46
C GLY A 10 8.48 -4.61 -4.78
N GLY A 11 8.19 -3.74 -5.75
CA GLY A 11 8.86 -3.75 -7.06
C GLY A 11 10.36 -3.42 -7.02
N THR A 12 10.86 -2.80 -5.95
CA THR A 12 12.26 -2.36 -5.82
C THR A 12 13.01 -3.11 -4.71
N SER A 13 12.32 -3.43 -3.61
CA SER A 13 12.92 -4.11 -2.47
C SER A 13 11.95 -5.10 -1.85
N ILE A 14 12.50 -6.15 -1.26
CA ILE A 14 11.81 -7.08 -0.37
C ILE A 14 12.25 -6.75 1.04
N LYS A 15 11.28 -6.44 1.92
CA LYS A 15 11.52 -6.18 3.35
C LYS A 15 10.97 -7.33 4.16
N TYR A 16 11.61 -7.67 5.26
CA TYR A 16 11.15 -8.76 6.11
C TYR A 16 11.62 -8.61 7.55
N ALA A 17 10.79 -9.07 8.47
CA ALA A 17 11.09 -9.13 9.90
C ALA A 17 10.18 -10.16 10.58
N LYS A 18 10.52 -10.54 11.81
CA LYS A 18 9.63 -11.31 12.68
C LYS A 18 8.74 -10.37 13.49
N PHE A 19 7.48 -10.76 13.66
CA PHE A 19 6.51 -10.06 14.50
C PHE A 19 5.83 -11.07 15.43
N ASN A 20 5.45 -10.62 16.64
CA ASN A 20 4.61 -11.41 17.53
C ASN A 20 3.13 -11.26 17.16
N GLN A 21 2.24 -12.00 17.81
CA GLN A 21 0.79 -11.98 17.59
C GLN A 21 0.13 -10.61 17.78
N GLU A 22 0.77 -9.71 18.51
CA GLU A 22 0.29 -8.34 18.76
C GLU A 22 0.75 -7.33 17.69
N GLY A 23 1.45 -7.81 16.65
CA GLY A 23 2.00 -6.96 15.59
C GLY A 23 3.23 -6.17 16.00
N LYS A 24 3.89 -6.55 17.11
CA LYS A 24 5.13 -5.93 17.54
C LYS A 24 6.33 -6.66 16.92
N ARG A 25 7.20 -5.89 16.28
CA ARG A 25 8.40 -6.44 15.66
C ARG A 25 9.36 -7.05 16.69
N VAL A 26 9.88 -8.23 16.35
CA VAL A 26 10.86 -8.97 17.13
C VAL A 26 12.15 -9.05 16.32
N GLY A 27 13.16 -8.33 16.78
CA GLY A 27 14.46 -8.25 16.09
C GLY A 27 14.56 -7.15 15.04
N GLU A 28 15.45 -7.34 14.07
CA GLU A 28 15.79 -6.33 13.08
C GLU A 28 14.87 -6.38 11.85
N LEU A 29 14.60 -5.19 11.30
CA LEU A 29 14.02 -5.06 9.96
C LEU A 29 15.15 -5.26 8.93
N LYS A 30 14.98 -6.27 8.08
CA LYS A 30 15.92 -6.60 7.02
C LYS A 30 15.34 -6.26 5.65
N SER A 31 16.20 -6.03 4.68
CA SER A 31 15.78 -5.81 3.29
C SER A 31 16.80 -6.30 2.30
N CYS A 32 16.33 -6.65 1.10
CA CYS A 32 17.17 -6.89 -0.07
C CYS A 32 16.52 -6.28 -1.31
N VAL A 33 17.29 -6.09 -2.37
CA VAL A 33 16.78 -5.61 -3.66
C VAL A 33 15.87 -6.69 -4.25
N THR A 34 14.72 -6.30 -4.82
CA THR A 34 13.87 -7.23 -5.55
C THR A 34 14.62 -7.72 -6.80
N PRO A 35 14.86 -9.03 -6.92
CA PRO A 35 15.73 -9.56 -7.97
C PRO A 35 14.99 -9.64 -9.30
N ILE A 36 15.01 -8.54 -10.03
CA ILE A 36 14.42 -8.40 -11.37
C ILE A 36 15.54 -8.04 -12.34
N SER A 37 15.71 -8.83 -13.39
CA SER A 37 16.69 -8.58 -14.45
C SER A 37 16.28 -9.25 -15.76
N ASP A 38 16.63 -8.64 -16.89
CA ASP A 38 16.51 -9.21 -18.25
C ASP A 38 15.13 -9.81 -18.58
N GLY A 39 14.06 -9.12 -18.18
CA GLY A 39 12.68 -9.56 -18.44
C GLY A 39 12.24 -10.80 -17.65
N ALA A 40 12.91 -11.11 -16.53
CA ALA A 40 12.58 -12.18 -15.60
C ALA A 40 12.65 -11.69 -14.16
N ASN A 41 12.13 -12.46 -13.23
CA ASN A 41 12.30 -12.24 -11.79
C ASN A 41 12.82 -13.52 -11.11
N GLN A 42 13.46 -13.32 -9.96
CA GLN A 42 13.92 -14.36 -9.06
C GLN A 42 13.31 -14.17 -7.66
N ILE A 43 12.06 -13.69 -7.59
CA ILE A 43 11.38 -13.38 -6.31
C ILE A 43 11.16 -14.66 -5.52
N MET A 44 10.60 -15.72 -6.10
CA MET A 44 10.40 -16.98 -5.39
C MET A 44 11.70 -17.58 -4.86
N PRO A 45 12.79 -17.70 -5.63
CA PRO A 45 14.08 -18.13 -5.09
C PRO A 45 14.60 -17.24 -3.95
N ALA A 46 14.38 -15.93 -4.02
CA ALA A 46 14.76 -15.00 -2.94
C ALA A 46 13.91 -15.22 -1.69
N LEU A 47 12.59 -15.33 -1.85
CA LEU A 47 11.65 -15.59 -0.76
C LEU A 47 11.96 -16.93 -0.06
N ILE A 48 12.23 -17.98 -0.82
CA ILE A 48 12.66 -19.27 -0.27
C ILE A 48 13.92 -19.12 0.59
N ARG A 49 14.94 -18.40 0.12
CA ARG A 49 16.17 -18.14 0.90
C ARG A 49 15.88 -17.35 2.18
N ILE A 50 15.01 -16.34 2.12
CA ILE A 50 14.61 -15.56 3.29
C ILE A 50 13.94 -16.47 4.33
N VAL A 51 12.98 -17.29 3.90
CA VAL A 51 12.30 -18.21 4.81
C VAL A 51 13.27 -19.23 5.39
N GLU A 52 14.16 -19.81 4.58
CA GLU A 52 15.17 -20.77 5.05
C GLU A 52 16.07 -20.19 6.15
N GLN A 53 16.43 -18.92 6.04
CA GLN A 53 17.28 -18.22 7.01
C GLN A 53 16.53 -17.81 8.29
N GLU A 54 15.23 -17.52 8.17
CA GLU A 54 14.46 -16.90 9.25
C GLU A 54 13.42 -17.83 9.91
N LYS A 55 13.20 -19.07 9.41
CA LYS A 55 12.13 -19.96 9.85
C LYS A 55 12.25 -20.47 11.29
N THR A 56 13.39 -20.28 11.95
CA THR A 56 13.56 -20.71 13.35
C THR A 56 12.59 -19.96 14.27
N ASP A 57 11.84 -20.69 15.11
CA ASP A 57 10.86 -20.16 16.06
C ASP A 57 9.73 -19.34 15.41
N VAL A 58 9.30 -19.75 14.19
CA VAL A 58 8.24 -19.10 13.42
C VAL A 58 7.03 -20.04 13.31
N ALA A 59 5.84 -19.54 13.65
CA ALA A 59 4.59 -20.29 13.60
C ALA A 59 3.83 -20.13 12.26
N GLY A 60 4.28 -19.24 11.39
CA GLY A 60 3.67 -19.01 10.07
C GLY A 60 4.40 -17.94 9.27
N ILE A 61 4.05 -17.84 7.97
CA ILE A 61 4.63 -16.94 7.00
C ILE A 61 3.54 -16.02 6.49
N CYS A 62 3.74 -14.70 6.60
CA CYS A 62 2.79 -13.67 6.22
C CYS A 62 3.40 -12.82 5.11
N VAL A 63 2.80 -12.80 3.93
CA VAL A 63 3.38 -12.13 2.76
C VAL A 63 2.46 -11.02 2.27
N ALA A 64 2.98 -9.80 2.19
CA ALA A 64 2.42 -8.73 1.36
C ALA A 64 3.15 -8.74 0.01
N SER A 65 2.45 -8.61 -1.09
CA SER A 65 3.07 -8.67 -2.42
C SER A 65 2.48 -7.67 -3.39
N ALA A 66 3.35 -7.02 -4.14
CA ALA A 66 2.95 -6.25 -5.31
C ALA A 66 2.23 -7.15 -6.32
N GLY A 67 1.28 -6.57 -7.07
CA GLY A 67 0.42 -7.26 -8.04
C GLY A 67 -0.95 -7.61 -7.47
N VAL A 68 -1.85 -8.08 -8.32
CA VAL A 68 -3.17 -8.56 -7.92
C VAL A 68 -3.04 -9.97 -7.35
N VAL A 69 -3.50 -10.14 -6.12
CA VAL A 69 -3.37 -11.39 -5.35
C VAL A 69 -4.73 -12.05 -5.16
N ASP A 70 -4.86 -13.32 -5.54
CA ASP A 70 -5.91 -14.20 -5.02
C ASP A 70 -5.51 -14.57 -3.59
N SER A 71 -6.00 -13.83 -2.61
CA SER A 71 -5.61 -14.00 -1.21
C SER A 71 -6.13 -15.29 -0.58
N VAL A 72 -7.13 -15.93 -1.17
CA VAL A 72 -7.63 -17.25 -0.75
C VAL A 72 -6.63 -18.34 -1.11
N LYS A 73 -6.11 -18.30 -2.36
CA LYS A 73 -5.13 -19.26 -2.86
C LYS A 73 -3.68 -18.86 -2.59
N GLY A 74 -3.43 -17.61 -2.20
CA GLY A 74 -2.09 -17.06 -2.05
C GLY A 74 -1.29 -17.02 -3.36
N LYS A 75 -1.95 -16.65 -4.47
CA LYS A 75 -1.42 -16.69 -5.83
C LYS A 75 -1.45 -15.32 -6.49
N ILE A 76 -0.40 -14.97 -7.21
CA ILE A 76 -0.35 -13.76 -8.04
C ILE A 76 -1.15 -14.02 -9.30
N ILE A 77 -2.32 -13.38 -9.45
CA ILE A 77 -3.17 -13.53 -10.65
C ILE A 77 -2.84 -12.54 -11.74
N TYR A 78 -2.25 -11.39 -11.38
CA TYR A 78 -1.73 -10.44 -12.35
C TYR A 78 -0.60 -9.61 -11.73
N ALA A 79 0.47 -9.41 -12.51
CA ALA A 79 1.50 -8.43 -12.22
C ALA A 79 1.78 -7.63 -13.48
N GLY A 80 1.95 -6.32 -13.32
CA GLY A 80 2.26 -5.42 -14.43
C GLY A 80 3.69 -5.66 -14.97
N TYR A 81 4.05 -4.84 -15.94
CA TYR A 81 5.37 -4.91 -16.59
C TYR A 81 6.56 -4.65 -15.64
N THR A 82 6.30 -4.09 -14.46
CA THR A 82 7.34 -3.79 -13.45
C THR A 82 7.93 -5.05 -12.82
N ILE A 83 7.19 -6.16 -12.80
CA ILE A 83 7.69 -7.46 -12.31
C ILE A 83 7.41 -8.53 -13.38
N PRO A 84 8.33 -8.71 -14.35
CA PRO A 84 8.14 -9.65 -15.44
C PRO A 84 7.97 -11.08 -14.97
N LYS A 85 7.08 -11.84 -15.63
CA LYS A 85 6.83 -13.28 -15.36
C LYS A 85 6.43 -13.60 -13.92
N TYR A 86 5.85 -12.63 -13.21
CA TYR A 86 5.39 -12.84 -11.84
C TYR A 86 3.94 -13.35 -11.78
N THR A 87 3.14 -13.04 -12.79
CA THR A 87 1.78 -13.59 -12.94
C THR A 87 1.79 -15.11 -12.93
N GLY A 88 0.91 -15.71 -12.14
CA GLY A 88 0.78 -17.15 -11.98
C GLY A 88 1.62 -17.75 -10.85
N THR A 89 2.44 -16.95 -10.15
CA THR A 89 3.27 -17.42 -9.04
C THR A 89 2.40 -17.86 -7.86
N GLU A 90 2.54 -19.11 -7.43
CA GLU A 90 1.78 -19.74 -6.33
C GLU A 90 2.58 -19.68 -5.03
N ILE A 91 2.61 -18.50 -4.40
CA ILE A 91 3.48 -18.23 -3.23
C ILE A 91 3.10 -19.13 -2.05
N LYS A 92 1.82 -19.16 -1.67
CA LYS A 92 1.32 -19.94 -0.53
C LYS A 92 1.64 -21.42 -0.70
N ALA A 93 1.24 -22.01 -1.83
CA ALA A 93 1.40 -23.44 -2.09
C ALA A 93 2.88 -23.86 -2.06
N GLU A 94 3.77 -23.10 -2.68
CA GLU A 94 5.22 -23.40 -2.71
C GLU A 94 5.85 -23.31 -1.32
N LEU A 95 5.52 -22.27 -0.53
CA LEU A 95 6.08 -22.10 0.81
C LEU A 95 5.56 -23.16 1.80
N GLU A 96 4.26 -23.44 1.79
CA GLU A 96 3.65 -24.46 2.64
C GLU A 96 4.20 -25.86 2.32
N HIS A 97 4.29 -26.21 1.03
CA HIS A 97 4.85 -27.48 0.60
C HIS A 97 6.31 -27.65 1.05
N ARG A 98 7.11 -26.58 0.93
CA ARG A 98 8.55 -26.66 1.20
C ARG A 98 8.91 -26.60 2.69
N PHE A 99 8.21 -25.79 3.45
CA PHE A 99 8.59 -25.50 4.84
C PHE A 99 7.65 -26.11 5.88
N HIS A 100 6.52 -26.66 5.47
CA HIS A 100 5.47 -27.19 6.36
C HIS A 100 5.02 -26.16 7.41
N LEU A 101 5.02 -24.88 7.04
CA LEU A 101 4.53 -23.76 7.82
C LEU A 101 3.31 -23.16 7.12
N PRO A 102 2.23 -22.83 7.84
CA PRO A 102 1.08 -22.15 7.23
C PRO A 102 1.50 -20.80 6.66
N CYS A 103 0.92 -20.44 5.52
CA CYS A 103 1.25 -19.20 4.81
C CYS A 103 -0.01 -18.46 4.38
N ALA A 104 -0.03 -17.15 4.54
CA ALA A 104 -1.03 -16.25 3.94
C ALA A 104 -0.36 -15.20 3.07
N VAL A 105 -1.05 -14.82 1.99
CA VAL A 105 -0.54 -13.83 1.03
C VAL A 105 -1.64 -12.82 0.74
N GLU A 106 -1.33 -11.54 0.82
CA GLU A 106 -2.25 -10.45 0.46
C GLU A 106 -1.54 -9.45 -0.47
N ASN A 107 -2.31 -8.66 -1.21
CA ASN A 107 -1.77 -7.54 -1.96
C ASN A 107 -1.13 -6.50 -1.01
N ASP A 108 -0.07 -5.82 -1.46
CA ASP A 108 0.72 -4.86 -0.67
C ASP A 108 -0.11 -3.67 -0.17
N VAL A 109 -1.00 -3.09 -0.98
CA VAL A 109 -1.87 -1.97 -0.58
C VAL A 109 -2.97 -2.44 0.36
N ASN A 110 -3.58 -3.59 0.09
CA ASN A 110 -4.55 -4.22 0.98
C ASN A 110 -3.93 -4.53 2.34
N ALA A 111 -2.73 -5.10 2.35
CA ALA A 111 -1.99 -5.38 3.56
C ALA A 111 -1.66 -4.06 4.32
N ALA A 112 -1.18 -3.03 3.64
CA ALA A 112 -0.94 -1.74 4.28
C ALA A 112 -2.21 -1.16 4.91
N CYS A 113 -3.35 -1.26 4.23
CA CYS A 113 -4.66 -0.85 4.76
C CYS A 113 -5.04 -1.63 6.03
N LEU A 114 -4.87 -2.96 6.02
CA LEU A 114 -5.10 -3.81 7.19
C LEU A 114 -4.18 -3.45 8.35
N GLY A 115 -2.92 -3.15 8.09
CA GLY A 115 -1.97 -2.71 9.11
C GLY A 115 -2.41 -1.39 9.76
N GLU A 116 -2.73 -0.39 8.94
CA GLU A 116 -3.20 0.91 9.43
C GLU A 116 -4.54 0.82 10.16
N PHE A 117 -5.42 -0.09 9.76
CA PHE A 117 -6.65 -0.41 10.46
C PHE A 117 -6.39 -1.04 11.84
N TRP A 118 -5.49 -2.00 11.92
CA TRP A 118 -5.22 -2.73 13.15
C TRP A 118 -4.45 -1.90 14.17
N LEU A 119 -3.31 -1.31 13.77
CA LEU A 119 -2.37 -0.66 14.69
C LEU A 119 -2.02 0.79 14.33
N GLY A 120 -2.52 1.30 13.20
CA GLY A 120 -2.11 2.59 12.67
C GLY A 120 -3.16 3.69 12.71
N GLY A 121 -3.20 4.49 11.66
CA GLY A 121 -4.00 5.71 11.55
C GLY A 121 -5.51 5.51 11.48
N ALA A 122 -5.97 4.29 11.14
CA ALA A 122 -7.38 3.95 11.03
C ALA A 122 -7.91 3.08 12.18
N ARG A 123 -7.14 2.93 13.25
CA ARG A 123 -7.54 2.09 14.38
C ARG A 123 -8.88 2.52 14.98
N GLY A 124 -9.80 1.54 15.12
CA GLY A 124 -11.13 1.75 15.74
C GLY A 124 -12.16 2.36 14.79
N ARG A 125 -11.92 2.36 13.49
CA ARG A 125 -12.85 2.84 12.44
C ARG A 125 -13.54 1.66 11.77
N GLY A 126 -14.85 1.79 11.45
CA GLY A 126 -15.63 0.73 10.81
C GLY A 126 -15.51 0.71 9.28
N SER A 127 -15.19 1.86 8.66
CA SER A 127 -14.94 1.94 7.22
C SER A 127 -13.72 2.80 6.90
N VAL A 128 -12.80 2.24 6.12
CA VAL A 128 -11.48 2.82 5.84
C VAL A 128 -11.19 2.78 4.36
N LEU A 129 -10.87 3.92 3.78
CA LEU A 129 -10.24 4.00 2.46
C LEU A 129 -8.75 4.28 2.65
N CYS A 130 -7.89 3.40 2.18
CA CYS A 130 -6.44 3.61 2.19
C CYS A 130 -5.95 3.90 0.78
N LEU A 131 -5.18 4.96 0.63
CA LEU A 131 -4.53 5.33 -0.63
C LEU A 131 -3.02 5.37 -0.43
N THR A 132 -2.27 4.65 -1.26
CA THR A 132 -0.81 4.71 -1.30
C THR A 132 -0.37 5.54 -2.50
N ILE A 133 0.30 6.67 -2.23
CA ILE A 133 0.69 7.68 -3.24
C ILE A 133 2.21 7.61 -3.43
N GLY A 134 2.62 6.82 -4.41
CA GLY A 134 4.04 6.55 -4.68
C GLY A 134 4.38 6.66 -6.16
N THR A 135 5.00 5.63 -6.76
CA THR A 135 5.24 5.53 -8.21
C THR A 135 3.93 5.51 -9.00
N GLY A 136 2.89 4.91 -8.44
CA GLY A 136 1.50 4.96 -8.88
C GLY A 136 0.60 5.40 -7.73
N ILE A 137 -0.70 5.14 -7.86
CA ILE A 137 -1.68 5.25 -6.78
C ILE A 137 -2.34 3.89 -6.62
N GLY A 138 -2.18 3.30 -5.43
CA GLY A 138 -2.91 2.11 -5.03
C GLY A 138 -4.03 2.47 -4.07
N GLY A 139 -5.08 1.67 -4.06
CA GLY A 139 -6.20 1.83 -3.14
C GLY A 139 -6.59 0.52 -2.47
N ALA A 140 -7.12 0.61 -1.27
CA ALA A 140 -7.75 -0.49 -0.56
C ALA A 140 -8.92 0.05 0.27
N MET A 141 -9.97 -0.75 0.41
CA MET A 141 -11.15 -0.38 1.17
C MET A 141 -11.50 -1.47 2.18
N LEU A 142 -11.69 -1.06 3.44
CA LEU A 142 -12.36 -1.89 4.44
C LEU A 142 -13.77 -1.35 4.67
N LEU A 143 -14.73 -2.26 4.75
CA LEU A 143 -16.10 -1.98 5.14
C LEU A 143 -16.56 -3.04 6.13
N ASN A 144 -16.99 -2.62 7.32
CA ASN A 144 -17.33 -3.52 8.43
C ASN A 144 -16.21 -4.52 8.70
N ASP A 145 -14.99 -4.00 8.86
CA ASP A 145 -13.77 -4.75 9.19
C ASP A 145 -13.31 -5.77 8.11
N LYS A 146 -13.91 -5.74 6.92
CA LYS A 146 -13.58 -6.65 5.82
C LYS A 146 -13.05 -5.90 4.61
N LEU A 147 -11.97 -6.41 4.04
CA LEU A 147 -11.47 -5.93 2.75
C LEU A 147 -12.48 -6.16 1.63
N ILE A 148 -12.62 -5.15 0.79
CA ILE A 148 -13.40 -5.23 -0.44
C ILE A 148 -12.48 -5.72 -1.56
N ASN A 149 -12.46 -7.03 -1.80
CA ASN A 149 -11.63 -7.64 -2.84
C ASN A 149 -12.29 -7.64 -4.23
N GLY A 150 -13.63 -7.47 -4.28
CA GLY A 150 -14.39 -7.65 -5.52
C GLY A 150 -14.43 -9.11 -5.97
N SER A 151 -15.03 -9.34 -7.15
CA SER A 151 -15.20 -10.70 -7.70
C SER A 151 -13.94 -11.31 -8.30
N SER A 152 -12.91 -10.49 -8.53
CA SER A 152 -11.65 -10.86 -9.20
C SER A 152 -10.41 -10.36 -8.49
N PHE A 153 -10.52 -9.99 -7.21
CA PHE A 153 -9.43 -9.42 -6.39
C PHE A 153 -8.85 -8.10 -6.95
N THR A 154 -9.59 -7.41 -7.82
CA THR A 154 -9.15 -6.14 -8.45
C THR A 154 -9.93 -4.93 -7.97
N ALA A 155 -10.72 -5.06 -6.90
CA ALA A 155 -11.39 -3.90 -6.32
C ALA A 155 -10.37 -2.87 -5.85
N CYS A 156 -10.77 -1.60 -5.90
CA CYS A 156 -9.94 -0.47 -5.46
C CYS A 156 -8.64 -0.24 -6.26
N GLU A 157 -8.52 -0.75 -7.49
CA GLU A 157 -7.48 -0.37 -8.45
C GLU A 157 -7.71 1.08 -8.94
N VAL A 158 -7.81 2.01 -7.97
CA VAL A 158 -8.24 3.40 -8.20
C VAL A 158 -7.26 4.22 -9.01
N GLY A 159 -5.98 3.82 -9.06
CA GLY A 159 -4.97 4.50 -9.86
C GLY A 159 -5.30 4.52 -11.35
N TYR A 160 -6.13 3.58 -11.82
CA TYR A 160 -6.57 3.51 -13.20
C TYR A 160 -7.85 4.30 -13.49
N MET A 161 -8.50 4.91 -12.49
CA MET A 161 -9.66 5.78 -12.71
C MET A 161 -9.31 6.92 -13.66
N HIS A 162 -10.21 7.24 -14.58
CA HIS A 162 -10.10 8.39 -15.45
C HIS A 162 -10.60 9.64 -14.75
N LEU A 163 -9.76 10.64 -14.60
CA LEU A 163 -10.08 11.98 -14.13
C LEU A 163 -10.10 12.95 -15.30
N SER A 164 -10.42 14.21 -15.03
CA SER A 164 -10.48 15.27 -16.07
C SER A 164 -9.16 15.47 -16.83
N GLN A 165 -8.02 15.28 -16.16
CA GLN A 165 -6.68 15.52 -16.72
C GLN A 165 -5.95 14.23 -17.16
N GLY A 166 -6.53 13.04 -16.94
CA GLY A 166 -5.90 11.76 -17.25
C GLY A 166 -6.21 10.67 -16.24
N ARG A 167 -5.44 9.56 -16.25
CA ARG A 167 -5.62 8.55 -15.22
C ARG A 167 -5.10 9.06 -13.88
N PHE A 168 -5.80 8.72 -12.81
CA PHE A 168 -5.51 9.21 -11.47
C PHE A 168 -4.02 9.09 -11.09
N GLN A 169 -3.41 7.93 -11.29
CA GLN A 169 -1.99 7.76 -10.99
C GLN A 169 -1.05 8.56 -11.90
N ASP A 170 -1.46 8.86 -13.13
CA ASP A 170 -0.62 9.58 -14.09
C ASP A 170 -0.58 11.10 -13.82
N VAL A 171 -1.55 11.60 -13.05
CA VAL A 171 -1.68 13.03 -12.74
C VAL A 171 -1.49 13.37 -11.26
N ALA A 172 -1.65 12.41 -10.35
CA ALA A 172 -1.65 12.64 -8.90
C ALA A 172 -0.72 11.71 -8.10
N SER A 173 0.09 10.84 -8.75
CA SER A 173 1.13 10.09 -8.03
C SER A 173 2.34 10.98 -7.68
N THR A 174 3.17 10.53 -6.74
CA THR A 174 4.47 11.17 -6.46
C THR A 174 5.33 11.28 -7.72
N LYS A 175 5.32 10.22 -8.56
CA LYS A 175 6.03 10.21 -9.84
C LYS A 175 5.48 11.28 -10.79
N ALA A 176 4.18 11.51 -10.80
CA ALA A 176 3.56 12.57 -11.61
C ALA A 176 4.05 13.96 -11.18
N LEU A 177 4.04 14.25 -9.86
CA LEU A 177 4.56 15.51 -9.33
C LEU A 177 6.04 15.71 -9.69
N ILE A 178 6.89 14.69 -9.52
CA ILE A 178 8.31 14.77 -9.88
C ILE A 178 8.46 15.14 -11.36
N LYS A 179 7.68 14.53 -12.25
CA LYS A 179 7.71 14.81 -13.69
C LYS A 179 7.25 16.23 -14.01
N GLN A 180 6.20 16.73 -13.35
CA GLN A 180 5.65 18.07 -13.53
C GLN A 180 6.69 19.13 -13.13
N VAL A 181 7.27 18.99 -11.93
CA VAL A 181 8.34 19.89 -11.44
C VAL A 181 9.58 19.84 -12.34
N ALA A 182 10.03 18.65 -12.76
CA ALA A 182 11.14 18.50 -13.68
C ALA A 182 10.90 19.24 -15.00
N THR A 183 9.70 19.10 -15.57
CA THR A 183 9.31 19.76 -16.82
C THR A 183 9.30 21.28 -16.65
N ARG A 184 8.68 21.83 -15.59
CA ARG A 184 8.61 23.27 -15.32
C ARG A 184 10.00 23.89 -15.14
N LYS A 185 10.88 23.20 -14.40
CA LYS A 185 12.22 23.69 -14.11
C LYS A 185 13.25 23.32 -15.19
N ASN A 186 12.85 22.61 -16.24
CA ASN A 186 13.74 22.11 -17.32
C ASN A 186 14.92 21.29 -16.74
N LEU A 187 14.60 20.34 -15.86
CA LEU A 187 15.56 19.45 -15.19
C LEU A 187 15.35 18.00 -15.65
N ASP A 188 16.42 17.17 -15.49
CA ASP A 188 16.28 15.73 -15.67
C ASP A 188 15.41 15.12 -14.56
N VAL A 189 14.34 14.43 -14.96
CA VAL A 189 13.40 13.76 -14.04
C VAL A 189 14.11 12.73 -13.14
N ASN A 190 15.18 12.09 -13.63
CA ASN A 190 15.95 11.10 -12.87
C ASN A 190 16.84 11.72 -11.78
N ALA A 191 17.10 13.03 -11.87
CA ALA A 191 17.86 13.76 -10.87
C ALA A 191 17.01 14.26 -9.70
N LEU A 192 15.67 14.07 -9.77
CA LEU A 192 14.72 14.58 -8.78
C LEU A 192 14.07 13.46 -7.97
N ASN A 193 13.72 13.80 -6.74
CA ASN A 193 12.93 12.96 -5.85
C ASN A 193 11.96 13.81 -5.01
N GLY A 194 11.00 13.14 -4.34
CA GLY A 194 9.99 13.83 -3.54
C GLY A 194 10.57 14.68 -2.41
N ARG A 195 11.65 14.23 -1.76
CA ARG A 195 12.30 14.98 -0.66
C ARG A 195 12.84 16.32 -1.14
N GLN A 196 13.51 16.35 -2.28
CA GLN A 196 14.05 17.58 -2.87
C GLN A 196 12.95 18.56 -3.27
N ILE A 197 11.83 18.06 -3.79
CA ILE A 197 10.66 18.88 -4.10
C ILE A 197 10.13 19.54 -2.83
N MET A 198 10.00 18.79 -1.73
CA MET A 198 9.52 19.35 -0.47
C MET A 198 10.50 20.37 0.12
N GLU A 199 11.81 20.13 0.01
CA GLU A 199 12.82 21.11 0.40
C GLU A 199 12.66 22.45 -0.34
N TRP A 200 12.45 22.41 -1.66
CA TRP A 200 12.18 23.60 -2.45
C TRP A 200 10.87 24.27 -2.09
N ALA A 201 9.82 23.49 -1.83
CA ALA A 201 8.52 24.01 -1.40
C ALA A 201 8.63 24.77 -0.07
N TYR A 202 9.33 24.21 0.91
CA TYR A 202 9.57 24.86 2.21
C TYR A 202 10.42 26.14 2.08
N ASN A 203 11.28 26.20 1.08
CA ASN A 203 12.07 27.42 0.76
C ASN A 203 11.29 28.43 -0.07
N GLY A 204 10.00 28.19 -0.38
CA GLY A 204 9.14 29.13 -1.08
C GLY A 204 9.36 29.21 -2.58
N ASP A 205 9.90 28.15 -3.22
CA ASP A 205 10.10 28.09 -4.67
C ASP A 205 8.73 28.15 -5.40
N ALA A 206 8.47 29.26 -6.08
CA ALA A 206 7.18 29.54 -6.70
C ALA A 206 6.79 28.52 -7.76
N ASP A 207 7.73 28.04 -8.57
CA ASP A 207 7.46 27.04 -9.60
C ASP A 207 7.04 25.70 -8.99
N VAL A 208 7.70 25.31 -7.90
CA VAL A 208 7.38 24.06 -7.18
C VAL A 208 6.02 24.16 -6.50
N LEU A 209 5.73 25.31 -5.88
CA LEU A 209 4.43 25.53 -5.20
C LEU A 209 3.27 25.47 -6.18
N ILE A 210 3.42 26.05 -7.39
CA ILE A 210 2.41 25.98 -8.45
C ILE A 210 2.14 24.52 -8.86
N GLU A 211 3.19 23.70 -9.03
CA GLU A 211 3.02 22.30 -9.41
C GLU A 211 2.41 21.46 -8.27
N ILE A 212 2.76 21.74 -7.01
CA ILE A 212 2.16 21.10 -5.85
C ILE A 212 0.66 21.45 -5.76
N GLU A 213 0.28 22.69 -5.97
CA GLU A 213 -1.12 23.12 -5.96
C GLU A 213 -1.93 22.37 -7.04
N GLN A 214 -1.43 22.33 -8.27
CA GLN A 214 -2.07 21.59 -9.36
C GLN A 214 -2.15 20.09 -9.07
N TRP A 215 -1.11 19.51 -8.47
CA TRP A 215 -1.07 18.11 -8.08
C TRP A 215 -2.11 17.81 -6.97
N ILE A 216 -2.25 18.71 -5.97
CA ILE A 216 -3.28 18.62 -4.94
C ILE A 216 -4.68 18.63 -5.57
N GLU A 217 -4.93 19.52 -6.53
CA GLU A 217 -6.21 19.59 -7.25
C GLU A 217 -6.57 18.27 -7.93
N ASN A 218 -5.60 17.63 -8.59
CA ASN A 218 -5.79 16.32 -9.24
C ASN A 218 -6.00 15.21 -8.20
N LEU A 219 -5.24 15.22 -7.10
CA LEU A 219 -5.41 14.24 -6.03
C LEU A 219 -6.80 14.35 -5.39
N VAL A 220 -7.23 15.55 -5.11
CA VAL A 220 -8.53 15.84 -4.49
C VAL A 220 -9.69 15.49 -5.42
N GLU A 221 -9.57 15.67 -6.75
CA GLU A 221 -10.59 15.20 -7.70
C GLU A 221 -10.83 13.69 -7.54
N GLY A 222 -9.77 12.89 -7.48
CA GLY A 222 -9.87 11.45 -7.26
C GLY A 222 -10.44 11.10 -5.89
N VAL A 223 -9.97 11.77 -4.83
CA VAL A 223 -10.43 11.53 -3.45
C VAL A 223 -11.91 11.85 -3.29
N VAL A 224 -12.39 12.97 -3.84
CA VAL A 224 -13.82 13.36 -3.77
C VAL A 224 -14.71 12.36 -4.49
N ASN A 225 -14.29 11.84 -5.65
CA ASN A 225 -15.02 10.77 -6.33
C ASN A 225 -15.13 9.52 -5.44
N LEU A 226 -14.05 9.16 -4.75
CA LEU A 226 -14.05 8.01 -3.83
C LEU A 226 -14.89 8.26 -2.58
N ILE A 227 -14.95 9.49 -2.06
CA ILE A 227 -15.87 9.88 -0.98
C ILE A 227 -17.31 9.64 -1.41
N TYR A 228 -17.70 10.07 -2.60
CA TYR A 228 -19.07 9.85 -3.10
C TYR A 228 -19.42 8.39 -3.34
N ILE A 229 -18.44 7.55 -3.69
CA ILE A 229 -18.66 6.12 -3.97
C ILE A 229 -18.71 5.32 -2.66
N PHE A 230 -17.77 5.53 -1.75
CA PHE A 230 -17.55 4.67 -0.59
C PHE A 230 -18.03 5.27 0.73
N ASN A 231 -18.14 6.59 0.83
CA ASN A 231 -18.48 7.32 2.06
C ASN A 231 -17.75 6.75 3.30
N PRO A 232 -16.40 6.72 3.30
CA PRO A 232 -15.64 6.13 4.39
C PRO A 232 -15.66 7.03 5.64
N GLU A 233 -15.50 6.45 6.83
CA GLU A 233 -15.27 7.21 8.07
C GLU A 233 -13.89 7.88 8.07
N VAL A 234 -12.89 7.22 7.47
CA VAL A 234 -11.52 7.73 7.42
C VAL A 234 -10.85 7.41 6.09
N ILE A 235 -10.08 8.36 5.60
CA ILE A 235 -9.17 8.17 4.48
C ILE A 235 -7.74 8.22 5.01
N VAL A 236 -7.01 7.12 4.83
CA VAL A 236 -5.58 7.03 5.18
C VAL A 236 -4.76 7.31 3.94
N LEU A 237 -3.91 8.32 4.00
CA LEU A 237 -2.98 8.66 2.92
C LEU A 237 -1.58 8.18 3.29
N GLY A 238 -1.01 7.29 2.47
CA GLY A 238 0.33 6.76 2.64
C GLY A 238 1.21 7.05 1.42
N GLY A 239 2.50 6.82 1.57
CA GLY A 239 3.54 7.09 0.57
C GLY A 239 4.50 8.19 1.02
N GLY A 240 5.69 8.23 0.39
CA GLY A 240 6.78 9.06 0.89
C GLY A 240 6.50 10.56 0.99
N LEU A 241 5.70 11.14 0.05
CA LEU A 241 5.28 12.54 0.17
C LEU A 241 4.30 12.77 1.32
N MET A 242 3.50 11.77 1.65
CA MET A 242 2.49 11.86 2.71
C MET A 242 3.10 11.83 4.13
N GLU A 243 4.40 11.57 4.26
CA GLU A 243 5.14 11.77 5.52
C GLU A 243 5.17 13.26 5.93
N GLU A 244 4.99 14.18 4.98
CA GLU A 244 4.88 15.63 5.21
C GLU A 244 3.45 16.04 5.60
N GLU A 245 2.86 15.36 6.60
CA GLU A 245 1.48 15.59 7.07
C GLU A 245 1.19 17.05 7.37
N SER A 246 2.11 17.74 8.04
CA SER A 246 1.94 19.14 8.45
C SER A 246 1.77 20.09 7.25
N PHE A 247 2.38 19.76 6.12
CA PHE A 247 2.24 20.52 4.88
C PHE A 247 0.94 20.14 4.16
N PHE A 248 0.72 18.85 3.90
CA PHE A 248 -0.38 18.43 3.02
C PHE A 248 -1.76 18.45 3.68
N LYS A 249 -1.87 18.16 4.98
CA LYS A 249 -3.18 18.02 5.65
C LYS A 249 -4.08 19.27 5.54
N PRO A 250 -3.61 20.49 5.83
CA PRO A 250 -4.46 21.68 5.72
C PRO A 250 -4.88 21.95 4.26
N HIS A 251 -3.97 21.77 3.29
CA HIS A 251 -4.26 21.99 1.88
C HIS A 251 -5.29 20.99 1.34
N LEU A 252 -5.11 19.69 1.66
CA LEU A 252 -6.04 18.64 1.25
C LEU A 252 -7.43 18.83 1.85
N LYS A 253 -7.53 19.12 3.16
CA LYS A 253 -8.82 19.41 3.80
C LYS A 253 -9.55 20.57 3.15
N ALA A 254 -8.87 21.69 2.94
CA ALA A 254 -9.46 22.87 2.32
C ALA A 254 -9.95 22.57 0.89
N ALA A 255 -9.13 21.91 0.08
CA ALA A 255 -9.47 21.57 -1.30
C ALA A 255 -10.61 20.56 -1.39
N ILE A 256 -10.66 19.54 -0.51
CA ILE A 256 -11.77 18.58 -0.45
C ILE A 256 -13.07 19.28 -0.10
N SER A 257 -13.09 20.08 0.99
CA SER A 257 -14.29 20.82 1.42
C SER A 257 -14.82 21.75 0.33
N THR A 258 -13.92 22.35 -0.48
CA THR A 258 -14.31 23.24 -1.59
C THR A 258 -14.91 22.46 -2.77
N LYS A 259 -14.43 21.25 -3.06
CA LYS A 259 -14.92 20.43 -4.19
C LYS A 259 -16.19 19.65 -3.87
N LEU A 260 -16.49 19.39 -2.61
CA LEU A 260 -17.72 18.71 -2.20
C LEU A 260 -18.95 19.61 -2.48
N ILE A 261 -20.00 19.01 -3.03
CA ILE A 261 -21.23 19.75 -3.39
C ILE A 261 -21.96 20.33 -2.18
N SER A 262 -21.72 19.77 -0.99
CA SER A 262 -22.32 20.23 0.27
C SER A 262 -21.46 19.76 1.45
N PRO A 263 -21.39 20.54 2.55
CA PRO A 263 -20.74 20.11 3.79
C PRO A 263 -21.30 18.81 4.38
N MET A 264 -22.51 18.40 3.98
CA MET A 264 -23.08 17.10 4.38
C MET A 264 -22.24 15.90 3.96
N PHE A 265 -21.43 16.03 2.91
CA PHE A 265 -20.54 14.98 2.39
C PHE A 265 -19.13 15.05 2.97
N ASP A 266 -18.80 16.11 3.74
CA ASP A 266 -17.49 16.29 4.38
C ASP A 266 -17.45 15.52 5.73
N THR A 267 -17.63 14.22 5.66
CA THR A 267 -17.74 13.35 6.84
C THR A 267 -16.50 12.49 7.07
N ALA A 268 -15.62 12.38 6.07
CA ALA A 268 -14.43 11.54 6.16
C ALA A 268 -13.28 12.26 6.88
N ASP A 269 -12.74 11.65 7.93
CA ASP A 269 -11.48 12.11 8.51
C ASP A 269 -10.32 11.84 7.54
N ILE A 270 -9.46 12.83 7.32
CA ILE A 270 -8.20 12.65 6.59
C ILE A 270 -7.08 12.42 7.59
N THR A 271 -6.45 11.26 7.51
CA THR A 271 -5.29 10.89 8.32
C THR A 271 -4.14 10.39 7.44
N PHE A 272 -2.97 10.28 8.01
CA PHE A 272 -1.75 9.83 7.31
C PHE A 272 -1.28 8.51 7.89
N ALA A 273 -0.66 7.69 7.03
CA ALA A 273 -0.14 6.39 7.43
C ALA A 273 0.88 6.54 8.56
N LYS A 274 0.76 5.72 9.60
CA LYS A 274 1.59 5.80 10.82
C LYS A 274 2.62 4.68 10.93
N LEU A 275 2.40 3.58 10.23
CA LEU A 275 3.25 2.39 10.33
C LEU A 275 4.43 2.40 9.35
N GLY A 276 4.45 3.37 8.42
CA GLY A 276 5.55 3.55 7.48
C GLY A 276 5.91 2.26 6.74
N ASN A 277 7.17 1.90 6.74
CA ASN A 277 7.69 0.72 6.05
C ASN A 277 7.25 -0.63 6.64
N GLU A 278 6.57 -0.65 7.77
CA GLU A 278 6.10 -1.89 8.42
C GLU A 278 4.61 -2.16 8.13
N ALA A 279 3.89 -1.21 7.53
CA ALA A 279 2.44 -1.32 7.31
C ALA A 279 2.04 -2.60 6.56
N GLY A 280 2.70 -2.90 5.44
CA GLY A 280 2.45 -4.11 4.65
C GLY A 280 2.71 -5.40 5.43
N MET A 281 3.80 -5.46 6.19
CA MET A 281 4.14 -6.64 7.00
C MET A 281 3.17 -6.85 8.16
N ILE A 282 2.79 -5.77 8.86
CA ILE A 282 1.82 -5.81 9.97
C ILE A 282 0.45 -6.23 9.45
N GLY A 283 0.04 -5.70 8.30
CA GLY A 283 -1.23 -6.06 7.69
C GLY A 283 -1.27 -7.48 7.13
N ALA A 284 -0.17 -7.98 6.57
CA ALA A 284 -0.06 -9.38 6.16
C ALA A 284 -0.18 -10.33 7.37
N LEU A 285 0.38 -9.95 8.52
CA LEU A 285 0.19 -10.67 9.77
C LEU A 285 -1.29 -10.65 10.21
N TYR A 286 -1.92 -9.48 10.20
CA TYR A 286 -3.34 -9.37 10.55
C TYR A 286 -4.21 -10.24 9.66
N HIS A 287 -3.96 -10.22 8.35
CA HIS A 287 -4.63 -11.09 7.39
C HIS A 287 -4.47 -12.58 7.74
N PHE A 288 -3.24 -13.01 8.03
CA PHE A 288 -2.93 -14.39 8.43
C PHE A 288 -3.68 -14.80 9.70
N LEU A 289 -3.68 -13.95 10.74
CA LEU A 289 -4.34 -14.25 12.00
C LEU A 289 -5.85 -14.40 11.84
N ASN A 290 -6.48 -13.53 11.03
CA ASN A 290 -7.91 -13.61 10.75
C ASN A 290 -8.30 -14.85 9.93
N GLN A 291 -7.47 -15.28 8.98
CA GLN A 291 -7.72 -16.54 8.25
C GLN A 291 -7.66 -17.74 9.21
N LYS A 292 -6.68 -17.79 10.10
CA LYS A 292 -6.52 -18.86 11.09
C LYS A 292 -7.70 -18.92 12.09
N GLU A 293 -8.31 -17.81 12.42
CA GLU A 293 -9.51 -17.75 13.26
C GLU A 293 -10.75 -18.27 12.50
N ALA A 294 -10.95 -17.85 11.26
CA ALA A 294 -12.07 -18.29 10.41
C ALA A 294 -12.05 -19.81 10.15
N GLU A 295 -10.87 -20.39 9.92
CA GLU A 295 -10.70 -21.84 9.73
C GLU A 295 -11.12 -22.62 11.00
N LYS A 296 -10.81 -22.12 12.19
CA LYS A 296 -11.25 -22.75 13.46
C LYS A 296 -12.75 -22.72 13.66
N ASP A 297 -13.40 -21.62 13.28
CA ASP A 297 -14.86 -21.49 13.42
C ASP A 297 -15.64 -22.40 12.47
N ASP A 298 -15.07 -22.74 11.31
CA ASP A 298 -15.68 -23.68 10.36
C ASP A 298 -15.48 -25.17 10.78
N ASP A 299 -14.41 -25.50 11.49
CA ASP A 299 -14.18 -26.84 12.04
C ASP A 299 -15.16 -27.21 13.19
N PHE A 300 -15.84 -26.22 13.76
CA PHE A 300 -16.83 -26.40 14.83
C PHE A 300 -18.30 -26.39 14.34
N LYS A 301 -18.56 -26.25 13.02
CA LYS A 301 -19.88 -26.32 12.41
C LYS A 301 -20.11 -27.66 11.72
#